data_17c33baf41e2c4a33b6d8ea32960057f
#
_entry.id   17c33baf41e2c4a33b6d8ea32960057f
#
_cell.length_a   1.000
_cell.length_b   1.000
_cell.length_c   1.000
_cell.angle_alpha   90.00
_cell.angle_beta   90.00
_cell.angle_gamma   90.00
#
_symmetry.space_group_name_H-M   'P 1'
#
loop_
_entity.id
_entity.type
_entity.pdbx_description
1 polymer ?
#
loop_
_entity_poly.entity_id
_entity_poly.type
_entity_poly.pdbx_seq_one_letter_code
_entity_poly.pdbx_strand_id
1 'polypeptide(L)'
;MEALTALAPARDEMANGHGGLRAHWQDLLGTLVGLGPDALAERGAMLDRLFAEEGVTALLPGAGAGAWRCDPVPLPIPAGEFAALEAGLAQRASVIEAMLADLYGPQELLARGVVPPGLVFPNPAFLRPCHGMPQQSHLQLYAADLIRGPDGQWRVLADRTNAPHGMAYALENRRALSRIVPEIFRARHLRRMRPFFDTWQAELQRLAPGGDGNPGLALLSPGPRNAFWFEHVVLARELSCTLVEGGDLTARDGAVFLKTLGGLRRVDVLLRRQDGRGLDPLELDAGDGLAQGVSGLLDAVRAGSLVIANAPGSDMAEAPGLAAFLPAVAAHLGAGPLRLASVPTLWLGQPDALRAVARDPAQWLLRPALDGVAPPVPLADLAPAAREALLQRAAASPREHAASLALAPSVAPCIGPDGFEPRPIVLRLFLVRRGDGWVALQGGLARALAPADALAGRLPRQALAKDVWVATEDSGEIQGPAAFRVPALPIRRPTGELPSRAADNFFWFGRYLERLESAARLLRSVIARLERASLSPREMASLQKLAACL
;
A
#
# COMPACT_ATOMS: atom_id res chain seq x y z
N MET A 1 6.68 28.70 -18.91
CA MET A 1 6.39 28.06 -17.63
C MET A 1 5.51 29.02 -16.87
N GLU A 2 4.19 28.95 -17.13
CA GLU A 2 3.22 29.76 -16.41
C GLU A 2 3.33 29.40 -14.94
N ALA A 3 3.43 30.41 -14.09
CA ALA A 3 3.65 30.26 -12.67
C ALA A 3 2.50 29.49 -12.04
N LEU A 4 2.73 28.19 -11.77
CA LEU A 4 1.95 27.42 -10.83
C LEU A 4 2.20 28.06 -9.45
N THR A 5 1.35 29.01 -9.07
CA THR A 5 1.46 29.63 -7.76
C THR A 5 1.02 28.63 -6.71
N ALA A 6 1.95 28.19 -5.87
CA ALA A 6 1.70 27.28 -4.73
C ALA A 6 0.63 27.78 -3.75
N LEU A 7 0.23 29.04 -3.88
CA LEU A 7 -0.75 29.73 -3.05
C LEU A 7 -2.14 29.86 -3.71
N ALA A 8 -2.38 29.23 -4.88
CA ALA A 8 -3.71 29.22 -5.47
C ALA A 8 -4.69 28.42 -4.58
N PRO A 9 -5.95 28.85 -4.44
CA PRO A 9 -6.94 28.14 -3.66
C PRO A 9 -7.11 26.71 -4.17
N ALA A 10 -7.29 25.75 -3.24
CA ALA A 10 -7.49 24.36 -3.59
C ALA A 10 -8.72 24.20 -4.49
N ARG A 11 -8.60 23.35 -5.53
CA ARG A 11 -9.71 23.03 -6.41
C ARG A 11 -10.73 22.14 -5.69
N ASP A 12 -12.00 22.45 -5.79
CA ASP A 12 -13.09 21.60 -5.30
C ASP A 12 -13.41 20.49 -6.34
N GLU A 13 -13.39 19.24 -5.92
CA GLU A 13 -13.73 18.09 -6.77
C GLU A 13 -15.20 18.08 -7.20
N MET A 14 -16.10 18.69 -6.44
CA MET A 14 -17.51 18.79 -6.76
C MET A 14 -17.81 19.91 -7.75
N ALA A 15 -17.06 21.02 -7.68
CA ALA A 15 -17.38 22.24 -8.43
C ALA A 15 -16.92 22.15 -9.90
N ASN A 16 -17.77 22.66 -10.82
CA ASN A 16 -17.47 22.72 -12.25
C ASN A 16 -16.72 24.01 -12.67
N GLY A 17 -16.38 24.89 -11.74
CA GLY A 17 -15.73 26.17 -12.00
C GLY A 17 -16.67 27.30 -12.44
N HIS A 18 -17.96 27.03 -12.65
CA HIS A 18 -19.00 28.02 -13.06
C HIS A 18 -20.10 28.16 -11.99
N GLY A 19 -19.82 27.84 -10.74
CA GLY A 19 -20.76 27.93 -9.62
C GLY A 19 -21.75 26.77 -9.51
N GLY A 20 -21.61 25.73 -10.34
CA GLY A 20 -22.45 24.51 -10.31
C GLY A 20 -21.65 23.27 -9.93
N LEU A 21 -22.36 22.15 -9.74
CA LEU A 21 -21.77 20.85 -9.49
C LEU A 21 -21.38 20.15 -10.81
N ARG A 22 -20.34 19.35 -10.76
CA ARG A 22 -19.98 18.43 -11.85
C ARG A 22 -21.04 17.32 -11.93
N ALA A 23 -21.37 16.87 -13.15
CA ALA A 23 -22.45 15.90 -13.40
C ALA A 23 -22.31 14.62 -12.56
N HIS A 24 -21.11 14.06 -12.45
CA HIS A 24 -20.88 12.83 -11.68
C HIS A 24 -21.01 12.99 -10.15
N TRP A 25 -21.07 14.25 -9.65
CA TRP A 25 -21.37 14.55 -8.25
C TRP A 25 -22.85 14.84 -7.99
N GLN A 26 -23.59 15.32 -8.99
CA GLN A 26 -24.98 15.79 -8.80
C GLN A 26 -25.89 14.72 -8.18
N ASP A 27 -25.94 13.52 -8.79
CA ASP A 27 -26.79 12.44 -8.30
C ASP A 27 -26.31 11.87 -6.96
N LEU A 28 -24.98 11.80 -6.79
CA LEU A 28 -24.38 11.31 -5.53
C LEU A 28 -24.76 12.23 -4.37
N LEU A 29 -24.55 13.54 -4.55
CA LEU A 29 -24.90 14.52 -3.53
C LEU A 29 -26.40 14.63 -3.31
N GLY A 30 -27.21 14.54 -4.38
CA GLY A 30 -28.67 14.51 -4.24
C GLY A 30 -29.14 13.38 -3.33
N THR A 31 -28.57 12.18 -3.50
CA THR A 31 -28.89 11.02 -2.63
C THR A 31 -28.36 11.23 -1.21
N LEU A 32 -27.12 11.71 -1.04
CA LEU A 32 -26.51 11.95 0.28
C LEU A 32 -27.25 13.03 1.08
N VAL A 33 -27.59 14.14 0.42
CA VAL A 33 -28.39 15.23 1.04
C VAL A 33 -29.79 14.73 1.42
N GLY A 34 -30.40 13.90 0.58
CA GLY A 34 -31.69 13.28 0.87
C GLY A 34 -31.70 12.36 2.08
N LEU A 35 -30.56 11.74 2.43
CA LEU A 35 -30.43 10.96 3.66
C LEU A 35 -30.37 11.84 4.91
N GLY A 36 -29.86 13.06 4.81
CA GLY A 36 -29.67 13.99 5.92
C GLY A 36 -28.39 13.72 6.73
N PRO A 37 -27.93 14.72 7.50
CA PRO A 37 -26.67 14.65 8.23
C PRO A 37 -26.67 13.58 9.34
N ASP A 38 -27.76 13.42 10.07
CA ASP A 38 -27.85 12.44 11.17
C ASP A 38 -27.75 11.00 10.65
N ALA A 39 -28.45 10.68 9.56
CA ALA A 39 -28.36 9.34 8.95
C ALA A 39 -26.97 9.07 8.38
N LEU A 40 -26.29 10.08 7.84
CA LEU A 40 -24.90 9.92 7.36
C LEU A 40 -23.90 9.72 8.50
N ALA A 41 -24.07 10.44 9.61
CA ALA A 41 -23.26 10.24 10.82
C ALA A 41 -23.48 8.84 11.41
N GLU A 42 -24.74 8.36 11.47
CA GLU A 42 -25.06 7.00 11.91
C GLU A 42 -24.38 5.94 11.02
N ARG A 43 -24.41 6.11 9.68
CA ARG A 43 -23.74 5.21 8.74
C ARG A 43 -22.22 5.24 8.89
N GLY A 44 -21.62 6.39 9.18
CA GLY A 44 -20.21 6.51 9.53
C GLY A 44 -19.87 5.68 10.78
N ALA A 45 -20.68 5.78 11.83
CA ALA A 45 -20.54 4.98 13.04
C ALA A 45 -20.75 3.46 12.79
N MET A 46 -21.65 3.11 11.87
CA MET A 46 -21.82 1.72 11.43
C MET A 46 -20.59 1.19 10.70
N LEU A 47 -19.97 1.99 9.81
CA LEU A 47 -18.73 1.64 9.13
C LEU A 47 -17.60 1.38 10.14
N ASP A 48 -17.41 2.29 11.10
CA ASP A 48 -16.37 2.14 12.12
C ASP A 48 -16.57 0.85 12.95
N ARG A 49 -17.82 0.52 13.31
CA ARG A 49 -18.16 -0.75 13.99
C ARG A 49 -17.88 -1.97 13.11
N LEU A 50 -18.30 -1.94 11.85
CA LEU A 50 -18.08 -3.04 10.92
C LEU A 50 -16.60 -3.33 10.72
N PHE A 51 -15.77 -2.29 10.54
CA PHE A 51 -14.33 -2.47 10.43
C PHE A 51 -13.70 -3.02 11.72
N ALA A 52 -14.17 -2.59 12.89
CA ALA A 52 -13.70 -3.14 14.16
C ALA A 52 -14.08 -4.63 14.33
N GLU A 53 -15.31 -5.02 13.98
CA GLU A 53 -15.81 -6.39 14.03
C GLU A 53 -15.08 -7.31 13.02
N GLU A 54 -14.80 -6.83 11.81
CA GLU A 54 -14.07 -7.56 10.78
C GLU A 54 -12.54 -7.52 10.99
N GLY A 55 -12.06 -6.86 12.04
CA GLY A 55 -10.63 -6.77 12.38
C GLY A 55 -9.81 -5.96 11.36
N VAL A 56 -10.44 -5.02 10.65
CA VAL A 56 -9.74 -4.13 9.72
C VAL A 56 -8.92 -3.12 10.51
N THR A 57 -7.64 -3.36 10.61
CA THR A 57 -6.72 -2.56 11.43
C THR A 57 -5.56 -2.03 10.62
N ALA A 58 -5.07 -0.85 11.01
CA ALA A 58 -3.77 -0.35 10.62
C ALA A 58 -2.93 -0.20 11.89
N LEU A 59 -1.83 -0.95 12.00
CA LEU A 59 -0.93 -0.80 13.14
C LEU A 59 -0.18 0.53 13.05
N LEU A 60 -0.12 1.21 14.19
CA LEU A 60 0.59 2.48 14.31
C LEU A 60 1.93 2.25 14.99
N PRO A 61 3.01 2.85 14.49
CA PRO A 61 4.28 2.82 15.20
C PRO A 61 4.11 3.42 16.61
N GLY A 62 4.37 2.62 17.66
CA GLY A 62 4.34 3.05 19.05
C GLY A 62 2.97 3.18 19.71
N ALA A 63 1.85 3.06 18.99
CA ALA A 63 0.50 3.23 19.53
C ALA A 63 -0.40 1.98 19.46
N GLY A 64 0.11 0.87 18.95
CA GLY A 64 -0.67 -0.38 18.78
C GLY A 64 -1.58 -0.38 17.55
N ALA A 65 -2.59 -1.26 17.53
CA ALA A 65 -3.56 -1.35 16.45
C ALA A 65 -4.54 -0.19 16.51
N GLY A 66 -4.56 0.67 15.48
CA GLY A 66 -5.60 1.66 15.25
C GLY A 66 -6.73 1.09 14.42
N ALA A 67 -7.98 1.45 14.73
CA ALA A 67 -9.11 1.10 13.89
C ALA A 67 -9.00 1.81 12.52
N TRP A 68 -9.28 1.07 11.46
CA TRP A 68 -9.41 1.65 10.13
C TRP A 68 -10.66 2.52 10.06
N ARG A 69 -10.58 3.67 9.40
CA ARG A 69 -11.71 4.58 9.23
C ARG A 69 -11.91 4.92 7.77
N CYS A 70 -13.16 4.84 7.31
CA CYS A 70 -13.56 5.20 5.97
C CYS A 70 -14.75 6.17 6.01
N ASP A 71 -14.65 7.20 5.20
CA ASP A 71 -15.75 8.16 5.02
C ASP A 71 -16.91 7.50 4.25
N PRO A 72 -18.16 7.66 4.66
CA PRO A 72 -19.30 7.14 3.92
C PRO A 72 -19.53 7.82 2.55
N VAL A 73 -18.89 8.96 2.30
CA VAL A 73 -18.92 9.66 1.02
C VAL A 73 -17.78 9.16 0.14
N PRO A 74 -18.02 8.44 -0.96
CA PRO A 74 -16.98 8.00 -1.89
C PRO A 74 -16.41 9.17 -2.71
N LEU A 75 -15.28 8.92 -3.36
CA LEU A 75 -14.71 9.80 -4.37
C LEU A 75 -15.07 9.27 -5.78
N PRO A 76 -16.05 9.86 -6.48
CA PRO A 76 -16.37 9.44 -7.84
C PRO A 76 -15.38 10.02 -8.84
N ILE A 77 -14.89 9.18 -9.75
CA ILE A 77 -14.04 9.55 -10.88
C ILE A 77 -14.76 9.14 -12.17
N PRO A 78 -14.94 10.06 -13.14
CA PRO A 78 -15.52 9.74 -14.43
C PRO A 78 -14.73 8.66 -15.17
N ALA A 79 -15.39 7.78 -15.91
CA ALA A 79 -14.75 6.66 -16.62
C ALA A 79 -13.66 7.11 -17.60
N GLY A 80 -13.90 8.16 -18.37
CA GLY A 80 -12.91 8.71 -19.29
C GLY A 80 -11.70 9.32 -18.58
N GLU A 81 -11.91 9.98 -17.43
CA GLU A 81 -10.82 10.51 -16.61
C GLU A 81 -10.00 9.36 -16.00
N PHE A 82 -10.66 8.32 -15.48
CA PHE A 82 -9.97 7.14 -14.96
C PHE A 82 -9.15 6.42 -16.04
N ALA A 83 -9.70 6.28 -17.25
CA ALA A 83 -8.99 5.68 -18.37
C ALA A 83 -7.72 6.47 -18.75
N ALA A 84 -7.77 7.81 -18.70
CA ALA A 84 -6.59 8.65 -18.92
C ALA A 84 -5.53 8.47 -17.84
N LEU A 85 -5.95 8.35 -16.55
CA LEU A 85 -5.06 8.05 -15.43
C LEU A 85 -4.43 6.65 -15.60
N GLU A 86 -5.21 5.63 -15.90
CA GLU A 86 -4.74 4.27 -16.14
C GLU A 86 -3.68 4.24 -17.25
N ALA A 87 -3.97 4.86 -18.40
CA ALA A 87 -3.03 4.91 -19.52
C ALA A 87 -1.74 5.66 -19.18
N GLY A 88 -1.83 6.77 -18.44
CA GLY A 88 -0.67 7.53 -17.97
C GLY A 88 0.19 6.75 -16.97
N LEU A 89 -0.44 6.07 -16.04
CA LEU A 89 0.26 5.24 -15.05
C LEU A 89 0.84 3.97 -15.67
N ALA A 90 0.17 3.36 -16.64
CA ALA A 90 0.68 2.20 -17.39
C ALA A 90 1.97 2.56 -18.14
N GLN A 91 2.00 3.69 -18.86
CA GLN A 91 3.22 4.19 -19.50
C GLN A 91 4.33 4.42 -18.45
N ARG A 92 4.00 5.08 -17.34
CA ARG A 92 4.96 5.40 -16.28
C ARG A 92 5.54 4.15 -15.62
N ALA A 93 4.71 3.15 -15.33
CA ALA A 93 5.13 1.87 -14.79
C ALA A 93 6.10 1.13 -15.74
N SER A 94 5.82 1.17 -17.05
CA SER A 94 6.72 0.60 -18.07
C SER A 94 8.06 1.34 -18.14
N VAL A 95 8.06 2.67 -18.02
CA VAL A 95 9.30 3.47 -17.98
C VAL A 95 10.13 3.14 -16.74
N ILE A 96 9.49 3.03 -15.58
CA ILE A 96 10.17 2.68 -14.32
C ILE A 96 10.70 1.23 -14.37
N GLU A 97 9.93 0.30 -14.92
CA GLU A 97 10.38 -1.09 -15.15
C GLU A 97 11.65 -1.12 -16.01
N ALA A 98 11.64 -0.42 -17.15
CA ALA A 98 12.80 -0.35 -18.04
C ALA A 98 14.00 0.35 -17.39
N MET A 99 13.76 1.40 -16.59
CA MET A 99 14.81 2.07 -15.80
C MET A 99 15.44 1.10 -14.80
N LEU A 100 14.64 0.33 -14.06
CA LEU A 100 15.15 -0.66 -13.11
C LEU A 100 15.93 -1.76 -13.82
N ALA A 101 15.41 -2.26 -14.95
CA ALA A 101 16.09 -3.26 -15.76
C ALA A 101 17.45 -2.78 -16.27
N ASP A 102 17.56 -1.51 -16.66
CA ASP A 102 18.85 -0.91 -17.05
C ASP A 102 19.79 -0.75 -15.86
N LEU A 103 19.32 -0.20 -14.74
CA LEU A 103 20.17 0.10 -13.58
C LEU A 103 20.69 -1.18 -12.88
N TYR A 104 19.94 -2.27 -12.92
CA TYR A 104 20.35 -3.59 -12.44
C TYR A 104 20.99 -4.48 -13.54
N GLY A 105 21.10 -3.96 -14.76
CA GLY A 105 21.66 -4.63 -15.93
C GLY A 105 22.79 -3.85 -16.58
N PRO A 106 22.64 -3.37 -17.83
CA PRO A 106 23.71 -2.76 -18.61
C PRO A 106 24.15 -1.38 -18.12
N GLN A 107 23.34 -0.68 -17.32
CA GLN A 107 23.61 0.66 -16.77
C GLN A 107 23.88 1.75 -17.84
N GLU A 108 23.22 1.66 -18.98
CA GLU A 108 23.36 2.66 -20.06
C GLU A 108 22.85 4.03 -19.65
N LEU A 109 21.82 4.11 -18.82
CA LEU A 109 21.30 5.37 -18.29
C LEU A 109 22.35 6.12 -17.46
N LEU A 110 23.21 5.39 -16.73
CA LEU A 110 24.35 5.95 -15.99
C LEU A 110 25.49 6.33 -16.94
N ALA A 111 25.86 5.43 -17.84
CA ALA A 111 26.97 5.65 -18.79
C ALA A 111 26.71 6.86 -19.69
N ARG A 112 25.48 7.11 -20.06
CA ARG A 112 25.06 8.27 -20.89
C ARG A 112 24.72 9.53 -20.08
N GLY A 113 24.79 9.48 -18.75
CA GLY A 113 24.52 10.61 -17.86
C GLY A 113 23.04 11.01 -17.81
N VAL A 114 22.11 10.12 -18.21
CA VAL A 114 20.65 10.38 -18.12
C VAL A 114 20.22 10.36 -16.67
N VAL A 115 20.74 9.41 -15.89
CA VAL A 115 20.55 9.33 -14.44
C VAL A 115 21.89 9.56 -13.75
N PRO A 116 21.98 10.51 -12.81
CA PRO A 116 23.23 10.74 -12.07
C PRO A 116 23.61 9.57 -11.18
N PRO A 117 24.88 9.09 -11.19
CA PRO A 117 25.36 8.03 -10.30
C PRO A 117 25.16 8.33 -8.82
N GLY A 118 25.12 9.63 -8.44
CA GLY A 118 24.88 10.08 -7.06
C GLY A 118 23.44 9.83 -6.56
N LEU A 119 22.51 9.45 -7.42
CA LEU A 119 21.15 9.01 -7.02
C LEU A 119 21.00 7.48 -6.98
N VAL A 120 21.99 6.74 -7.51
CA VAL A 120 21.92 5.28 -7.60
C VAL A 120 22.82 4.62 -6.57
N PHE A 121 24.15 4.84 -6.66
CA PHE A 121 25.11 4.09 -5.82
C PHE A 121 25.05 4.41 -4.32
N PRO A 122 24.77 5.64 -3.87
CA PRO A 122 24.57 5.94 -2.45
C PRO A 122 23.17 5.56 -1.93
N ASN A 123 22.24 5.20 -2.83
CA ASN A 123 20.90 4.85 -2.44
C ASN A 123 20.88 3.52 -1.69
N PRO A 124 20.42 3.47 -0.42
CA PRO A 124 20.39 2.23 0.35
C PRO A 124 19.43 1.18 -0.25
N ALA A 125 18.50 1.60 -1.10
CA ALA A 125 17.60 0.71 -1.83
C ALA A 125 18.26 0.11 -3.09
N PHE A 126 19.43 0.59 -3.53
CA PHE A 126 20.20 -0.04 -4.60
C PHE A 126 20.97 -1.24 -4.05
N LEU A 127 20.40 -2.41 -4.20
CA LEU A 127 20.95 -3.67 -3.69
C LEU A 127 21.99 -4.22 -4.67
N ARG A 128 23.27 -3.90 -4.46
CA ARG A 128 24.38 -4.33 -5.34
C ARG A 128 24.43 -5.84 -5.60
N PRO A 129 24.17 -6.73 -4.61
CA PRO A 129 24.12 -8.17 -4.86
C PRO A 129 23.05 -8.62 -5.89
N CYS A 130 22.07 -7.77 -6.16
CA CYS A 130 21.00 -8.05 -7.13
C CYS A 130 21.35 -7.60 -8.57
N HIS A 131 22.49 -6.92 -8.77
CA HIS A 131 22.94 -6.54 -10.11
C HIS A 131 23.28 -7.77 -10.96
N GLY A 132 22.78 -7.79 -12.20
CA GLY A 132 22.99 -8.89 -13.14
C GLY A 132 22.25 -10.19 -12.82
N MET A 133 21.33 -10.17 -11.84
CA MET A 133 20.51 -11.34 -11.52
C MET A 133 19.49 -11.62 -12.64
N PRO A 134 19.25 -12.90 -12.96
CA PRO A 134 18.24 -13.26 -13.96
C PRO A 134 16.84 -12.92 -13.42
N GLN A 135 16.26 -11.87 -13.96
CA GLN A 135 14.90 -11.44 -13.60
C GLN A 135 14.05 -11.29 -14.85
N GLN A 136 12.84 -11.86 -14.84
CA GLN A 136 11.89 -11.68 -15.93
C GLN A 136 11.30 -10.27 -15.93
N SER A 137 11.14 -9.67 -14.75
CA SER A 137 10.70 -8.30 -14.56
C SER A 137 11.00 -7.82 -13.13
N HIS A 138 11.18 -6.52 -12.95
CA HIS A 138 11.40 -5.91 -11.63
C HIS A 138 10.08 -5.59 -10.92
N LEU A 139 9.04 -5.24 -11.69
CA LEU A 139 7.74 -4.85 -11.16
C LEU A 139 6.63 -5.79 -11.64
N GLN A 140 5.87 -6.33 -10.70
CA GLN A 140 4.60 -7.03 -10.93
C GLN A 140 3.42 -6.22 -10.41
N LEU A 141 3.67 -5.39 -9.41
CA LEU A 141 2.71 -4.49 -8.81
C LEU A 141 3.32 -3.08 -8.77
N TYR A 142 2.58 -2.11 -9.24
CA TYR A 142 2.92 -0.70 -9.18
C TYR A 142 1.77 0.08 -8.57
N ALA A 143 2.08 1.11 -7.78
CA ALA A 143 1.10 2.10 -7.38
C ALA A 143 1.68 3.51 -7.46
N ALA A 144 0.80 4.50 -7.55
CA ALA A 144 1.18 5.90 -7.49
C ALA A 144 0.25 6.69 -6.58
N ASP A 145 0.84 7.57 -5.79
CA ASP A 145 0.11 8.61 -5.08
C ASP A 145 -0.07 9.81 -6.01
N LEU A 146 -1.30 10.25 -6.19
CA LEU A 146 -1.70 11.30 -7.11
C LEU A 146 -2.34 12.47 -6.36
N ILE A 147 -2.08 13.68 -6.84
CA ILE A 147 -2.82 14.87 -6.44
C ILE A 147 -3.35 15.57 -7.68
N ARG A 148 -4.51 16.21 -7.54
CA ARG A 148 -5.00 17.16 -8.54
C ARG A 148 -4.63 18.57 -8.07
N GLY A 149 -3.84 19.26 -8.87
CA GLY A 149 -3.42 20.61 -8.57
C GLY A 149 -4.52 21.66 -8.75
N PRO A 150 -4.25 22.92 -8.37
CA PRO A 150 -5.19 24.03 -8.55
C PRO A 150 -5.60 24.27 -10.01
N ASP A 151 -4.73 23.94 -10.96
CA ASP A 151 -4.99 23.97 -12.41
C ASP A 151 -5.91 22.82 -12.90
N GLY A 152 -6.30 21.93 -12.02
CA GLY A 152 -7.14 20.77 -12.31
C GLY A 152 -6.42 19.60 -12.96
N GLN A 153 -5.11 19.64 -13.10
CA GLN A 153 -4.33 18.56 -13.66
C GLN A 153 -3.90 17.56 -12.59
N TRP A 154 -4.04 16.27 -12.89
CA TRP A 154 -3.49 15.21 -12.07
C TRP A 154 -1.97 15.13 -12.21
N ARG A 155 -1.27 14.96 -11.09
CA ARG A 155 0.17 14.76 -11.04
C ARG A 155 0.54 13.64 -10.09
N VAL A 156 1.60 12.92 -10.42
CA VAL A 156 2.18 11.91 -9.53
C VAL A 156 2.97 12.62 -8.44
N LEU A 157 2.57 12.40 -7.20
CA LEU A 157 3.25 12.87 -6.00
C LEU A 157 4.39 11.91 -5.61
N ALA A 158 4.15 10.61 -5.74
CA ALA A 158 5.14 9.58 -5.44
C ALA A 158 4.82 8.27 -6.18
N ASP A 159 5.85 7.60 -6.67
CA ASP A 159 5.77 6.24 -7.15
C ASP A 159 5.90 5.26 -5.98
N ARG A 160 5.27 4.10 -6.09
CA ARG A 160 5.32 3.02 -5.10
C ARG A 160 5.64 1.70 -5.79
N THR A 161 6.85 1.22 -5.59
CA THR A 161 7.42 0.09 -6.31
C THR A 161 7.99 -1.01 -5.41
N ASN A 162 8.19 -0.71 -4.13
CA ASN A 162 8.69 -1.69 -3.16
C ASN A 162 7.68 -2.80 -2.90
N ALA A 163 6.71 -2.52 -2.06
CA ALA A 163 5.59 -3.38 -1.73
C ALA A 163 4.35 -2.48 -1.55
N PRO A 164 3.75 -1.97 -2.64
CA PRO A 164 2.65 -1.03 -2.55
C PRO A 164 1.52 -1.54 -1.65
N HIS A 165 1.10 -0.72 -0.69
CA HIS A 165 0.04 -1.04 0.27
C HIS A 165 -1.21 -0.22 0.00
N GLY A 166 -2.38 -0.76 0.36
CA GLY A 166 -3.66 -0.05 0.32
C GLY A 166 -4.75 -0.71 -0.50
N MET A 167 -4.42 -1.69 -1.38
CA MET A 167 -5.42 -2.30 -2.27
C MET A 167 -6.42 -3.19 -1.54
N ALA A 168 -5.99 -3.88 -0.48
CA ALA A 168 -6.90 -4.65 0.36
C ALA A 168 -7.86 -3.72 1.13
N TYR A 169 -7.35 -2.58 1.61
CA TYR A 169 -8.19 -1.57 2.25
C TYR A 169 -9.18 -0.94 1.27
N ALA A 170 -8.77 -0.70 0.01
CA ALA A 170 -9.69 -0.23 -1.03
C ALA A 170 -10.80 -1.25 -1.30
N LEU A 171 -10.47 -2.54 -1.31
CA LEU A 171 -11.44 -3.63 -1.47
C LEU A 171 -12.41 -3.70 -0.29
N GLU A 172 -11.91 -3.60 0.95
CA GLU A 172 -12.76 -3.64 2.15
C GLU A 172 -13.61 -2.38 2.29
N ASN A 173 -13.10 -1.19 1.92
CA ASN A 173 -13.91 0.02 1.83
C ASN A 173 -15.11 -0.19 0.88
N ARG A 174 -14.86 -0.75 -0.33
CA ARG A 174 -15.91 -1.06 -1.30
C ARG A 174 -16.93 -2.05 -0.75
N ARG A 175 -16.49 -3.11 -0.08
CA ARG A 175 -17.35 -4.12 0.55
C ARG A 175 -18.20 -3.52 1.66
N ALA A 176 -17.60 -2.75 2.55
CA ALA A 176 -18.28 -2.12 3.67
C ALA A 176 -19.31 -1.09 3.18
N LEU A 177 -18.93 -0.19 2.27
CA LEU A 177 -19.87 0.81 1.71
C LEU A 177 -21.05 0.17 0.97
N SER A 178 -20.83 -0.93 0.25
CA SER A 178 -21.92 -1.64 -0.43
C SER A 178 -22.99 -2.19 0.53
N ARG A 179 -22.63 -2.45 1.78
CA ARG A 179 -23.54 -2.93 2.85
C ARG A 179 -24.20 -1.78 3.60
N ILE A 180 -23.44 -0.72 3.87
CA ILE A 180 -23.89 0.38 4.74
C ILE A 180 -24.66 1.46 3.99
N VAL A 181 -24.33 1.69 2.69
CA VAL A 181 -24.97 2.70 1.83
C VAL A 181 -25.49 2.07 0.53
N PRO A 182 -26.34 1.02 0.62
CA PRO A 182 -26.77 0.26 -0.55
C PRO A 182 -27.58 1.09 -1.54
N GLU A 183 -28.23 2.16 -1.09
CA GLU A 183 -29.04 3.06 -1.93
C GLU A 183 -28.17 3.75 -2.97
N ILE A 184 -27.02 4.27 -2.55
CA ILE A 184 -26.09 4.96 -3.44
C ILE A 184 -25.38 3.95 -4.34
N PHE A 185 -25.05 2.77 -3.78
CA PHE A 185 -24.33 1.73 -4.50
C PHE A 185 -25.16 1.12 -5.64
N ARG A 186 -26.46 0.86 -5.40
CA ARG A 186 -27.37 0.28 -6.40
C ARG A 186 -27.72 1.24 -7.54
N ALA A 187 -27.77 2.53 -7.24
CA ALA A 187 -28.07 3.57 -8.24
C ALA A 187 -26.96 3.77 -9.26
N ARG A 188 -25.78 3.18 -9.04
CA ARG A 188 -24.60 3.37 -9.89
C ARG A 188 -24.01 2.04 -10.32
N HIS A 189 -23.73 1.94 -11.62
CA HIS A 189 -23.02 0.78 -12.19
C HIS A 189 -21.52 0.97 -12.00
N LEU A 190 -21.01 0.46 -10.88
CA LEU A 190 -19.58 0.57 -10.55
C LEU A 190 -18.78 -0.57 -11.18
N ARG A 191 -17.60 -0.25 -11.67
CA ARG A 191 -16.64 -1.24 -12.15
C ARG A 191 -16.21 -2.16 -11.01
N ARG A 192 -16.08 -3.46 -11.30
CA ARG A 192 -15.71 -4.49 -10.33
C ARG A 192 -14.21 -4.50 -10.09
N MET A 193 -13.78 -4.68 -8.83
CA MET A 193 -12.36 -4.79 -8.46
C MET A 193 -11.81 -6.20 -8.62
N ARG A 194 -12.65 -7.24 -8.58
CA ARG A 194 -12.24 -8.65 -8.59
C ARG A 194 -11.33 -9.03 -9.78
N PRO A 195 -11.59 -8.60 -11.03
CA PRO A 195 -10.76 -8.95 -12.17
C PRO A 195 -9.29 -8.53 -12.05
N PHE A 196 -8.99 -7.51 -11.24
CA PHE A 196 -7.62 -7.11 -10.94
C PHE A 196 -6.86 -8.20 -10.18
N PHE A 197 -7.46 -8.76 -9.13
CA PHE A 197 -6.84 -9.82 -8.32
C PHE A 197 -6.72 -11.12 -9.11
N ASP A 198 -7.71 -11.44 -9.95
CA ASP A 198 -7.67 -12.61 -10.84
C ASP A 198 -6.54 -12.50 -11.86
N THR A 199 -6.36 -11.30 -12.45
CA THR A 199 -5.24 -11.00 -13.35
C THR A 199 -3.91 -11.13 -12.62
N TRP A 200 -3.79 -10.54 -11.44
CA TRP A 200 -2.55 -10.59 -10.66
C TRP A 200 -2.18 -12.03 -10.28
N GLN A 201 -3.15 -12.82 -9.82
CA GLN A 201 -2.92 -14.24 -9.53
C GLN A 201 -2.44 -15.01 -10.74
N ALA A 202 -3.08 -14.83 -11.90
CA ALA A 202 -2.69 -15.49 -13.14
C ALA A 202 -1.27 -15.10 -13.59
N GLU A 203 -0.90 -13.83 -13.47
CA GLU A 203 0.45 -13.36 -13.79
C GLU A 203 1.51 -13.91 -12.83
N LEU A 204 1.22 -13.98 -11.52
CA LEU A 204 2.12 -14.60 -10.55
C LEU A 204 2.34 -16.09 -10.87
N GLN A 205 1.29 -16.81 -11.28
CA GLN A 205 1.42 -18.21 -11.69
C GLN A 205 2.28 -18.36 -12.96
N ARG A 206 2.17 -17.43 -13.91
CA ARG A 206 2.94 -17.43 -15.15
C ARG A 206 4.44 -17.17 -14.94
N LEU A 207 4.81 -16.50 -13.85
CA LEU A 207 6.21 -16.24 -13.50
C LEU A 207 6.96 -17.48 -13.01
N ALA A 208 6.26 -18.54 -12.63
CA ALA A 208 6.89 -19.70 -12.04
C ALA A 208 7.90 -20.37 -12.98
N PRO A 209 9.14 -20.63 -12.51
CA PRO A 209 10.10 -21.38 -13.27
C PRO A 209 9.57 -22.80 -13.57
N GLY A 210 9.66 -23.24 -14.83
CA GLY A 210 9.30 -24.60 -15.21
C GLY A 210 7.89 -24.81 -15.78
N GLY A 211 7.01 -23.81 -15.74
CA GLY A 211 5.75 -23.80 -16.52
C GLY A 211 4.69 -24.86 -16.19
N ASP A 212 4.89 -25.69 -15.20
CA ASP A 212 4.03 -26.86 -14.92
C ASP A 212 2.96 -26.59 -13.84
N GLY A 213 1.77 -26.58 -14.31
CA GLY A 213 0.46 -26.96 -13.71
C GLY A 213 0.04 -26.36 -12.35
N ASN A 214 0.87 -26.25 -11.35
CA ASN A 214 0.50 -25.77 -10.01
C ASN A 214 1.69 -25.22 -9.22
N PRO A 215 2.17 -24.01 -9.55
CA PRO A 215 3.33 -23.44 -8.90
C PRO A 215 3.08 -23.17 -7.41
N GLY A 216 4.14 -23.35 -6.61
CA GLY A 216 4.15 -22.97 -5.21
C GLY A 216 4.18 -21.45 -5.05
N LEU A 217 3.01 -20.83 -4.81
CA LEU A 217 2.89 -19.39 -4.55
C LEU A 217 2.90 -19.13 -3.05
N ALA A 218 3.79 -18.27 -2.58
CA ALA A 218 3.83 -17.84 -1.19
C ALA A 218 3.85 -16.30 -1.09
N LEU A 219 3.17 -15.77 -0.05
CA LEU A 219 3.23 -14.36 0.31
C LEU A 219 4.09 -14.22 1.57
N LEU A 220 5.26 -13.60 1.42
CA LEU A 220 6.21 -13.36 2.51
C LEU A 220 5.84 -12.10 3.28
N SER A 221 5.54 -12.25 4.54
CA SER A 221 5.17 -11.19 5.47
C SER A 221 6.17 -11.08 6.62
N PRO A 222 6.42 -9.87 7.16
CA PRO A 222 7.17 -9.70 8.41
C PRO A 222 6.42 -10.19 9.66
N GLY A 223 5.17 -10.66 9.52
CA GLY A 223 4.36 -11.20 10.60
C GLY A 223 3.38 -10.22 11.24
N PRO A 224 2.68 -10.67 12.30
CA PRO A 224 1.50 -9.98 12.88
C PRO A 224 1.79 -8.60 13.49
N ARG A 225 3.04 -8.30 13.80
CA ARG A 225 3.45 -6.98 14.32
C ARG A 225 3.66 -5.93 13.23
N ASN A 226 3.54 -6.33 11.95
CA ASN A 226 3.66 -5.40 10.83
C ASN A 226 2.41 -4.52 10.71
N ALA A 227 2.61 -3.24 10.38
CA ALA A 227 1.52 -2.26 10.23
C ALA A 227 0.48 -2.63 9.17
N PHE A 228 0.85 -3.47 8.21
CA PHE A 228 0.00 -3.90 7.09
C PHE A 228 -0.40 -5.38 7.17
N TRP A 229 -0.29 -5.99 8.36
CA TRP A 229 -0.61 -7.41 8.55
C TRP A 229 -2.00 -7.77 8.05
N PHE A 230 -3.01 -6.95 8.35
CA PHE A 230 -4.37 -7.13 7.85
C PHE A 230 -4.39 -7.26 6.31
N GLU A 231 -3.71 -6.35 5.61
CA GLU A 231 -3.63 -6.40 4.14
C GLU A 231 -2.94 -7.66 3.65
N HIS A 232 -1.88 -8.13 4.32
CA HIS A 232 -1.17 -9.36 3.94
C HIS A 232 -2.09 -10.58 4.02
N VAL A 233 -2.91 -10.69 5.08
CA VAL A 233 -3.91 -11.75 5.25
C VAL A 233 -4.96 -11.71 4.14
N VAL A 234 -5.51 -10.52 3.85
CA VAL A 234 -6.50 -10.35 2.79
C VAL A 234 -5.92 -10.71 1.43
N LEU A 235 -4.72 -10.20 1.10
CA LEU A 235 -4.06 -10.50 -0.18
C LEU A 235 -3.75 -11.98 -0.35
N ALA A 236 -3.27 -12.66 0.69
CA ALA A 236 -3.00 -14.10 0.64
C ALA A 236 -4.28 -14.87 0.28
N ARG A 237 -5.42 -14.47 0.84
CA ARG A 237 -6.75 -15.04 0.53
C ARG A 237 -7.19 -14.73 -0.90
N GLU A 238 -7.14 -13.45 -1.31
CA GLU A 238 -7.60 -13.01 -2.64
C GLU A 238 -6.76 -13.61 -3.79
N LEU A 239 -5.45 -13.81 -3.56
CA LEU A 239 -4.52 -14.37 -4.53
C LEU A 239 -4.33 -15.89 -4.39
N SER A 240 -4.99 -16.52 -3.41
CA SER A 240 -4.82 -17.95 -3.09
C SER A 240 -3.36 -18.35 -2.87
N CYS A 241 -2.58 -17.47 -2.22
CA CYS A 241 -1.19 -17.71 -1.85
C CYS A 241 -1.08 -18.22 -0.41
N THR A 242 -0.05 -19.01 -0.11
CA THR A 242 0.25 -19.37 1.28
C THR A 242 0.91 -18.18 1.98
N LEU A 243 0.32 -17.70 3.08
CA LEU A 243 0.92 -16.65 3.90
C LEU A 243 2.04 -17.24 4.75
N VAL A 244 3.25 -16.69 4.62
CA VAL A 244 4.45 -17.20 5.30
C VAL A 244 5.27 -16.08 5.92
N GLU A 245 6.01 -16.42 6.97
CA GLU A 245 7.10 -15.60 7.53
C GLU A 245 8.45 -16.23 7.14
N GLY A 246 9.55 -15.50 7.28
CA GLY A 246 10.89 -16.04 6.93
C GLY A 246 11.22 -17.34 7.65
N GLY A 247 10.77 -17.49 8.92
CA GLY A 247 10.94 -18.71 9.70
C GLY A 247 10.22 -19.96 9.15
N ASP A 248 9.20 -19.77 8.29
CA ASP A 248 8.49 -20.89 7.64
C ASP A 248 9.23 -21.44 6.43
N LEU A 249 10.20 -20.69 5.93
CA LEU A 249 10.95 -21.01 4.71
C LEU A 249 12.35 -21.56 5.01
N THR A 250 12.92 -22.27 4.05
CA THR A 250 14.33 -22.69 4.05
C THR A 250 14.83 -22.77 2.62
N ALA A 251 16.08 -22.31 2.40
CA ALA A 251 16.76 -22.51 1.12
C ALA A 251 17.66 -23.75 1.20
N ARG A 252 17.59 -24.61 0.18
CA ARG A 252 18.43 -25.80 0.01
C ARG A 252 18.68 -26.06 -1.47
N ASP A 253 19.89 -26.40 -1.82
CA ASP A 253 20.27 -26.82 -3.17
C ASP A 253 19.80 -25.85 -4.27
N GLY A 254 19.93 -24.54 -4.01
CA GLY A 254 19.53 -23.48 -4.92
C GLY A 254 18.01 -23.35 -5.12
N ALA A 255 17.17 -23.86 -4.22
CA ALA A 255 15.73 -23.72 -4.24
C ALA A 255 15.17 -23.36 -2.86
N VAL A 256 13.98 -22.76 -2.82
CA VAL A 256 13.29 -22.39 -1.57
C VAL A 256 12.11 -23.31 -1.29
N PHE A 257 12.00 -23.70 -0.05
CA PHE A 257 10.95 -24.62 0.41
C PHE A 257 10.21 -24.07 1.61
N LEU A 258 8.90 -24.27 1.62
CA LEU A 258 8.03 -24.12 2.78
C LEU A 258 8.14 -25.36 3.67
N LYS A 259 8.38 -25.14 4.96
CA LYS A 259 8.36 -26.19 5.98
C LYS A 259 6.92 -26.53 6.35
N THR A 260 6.47 -27.74 6.03
CA THR A 260 5.12 -28.22 6.35
C THR A 260 5.17 -29.47 7.20
N LEU A 261 4.04 -29.89 7.80
CA LEU A 261 3.93 -31.15 8.53
C LEU A 261 4.20 -32.38 7.64
N GLY A 262 3.89 -32.28 6.34
CA GLY A 262 4.12 -33.31 5.34
C GLY A 262 5.54 -33.34 4.78
N GLY A 263 6.41 -32.41 5.21
CA GLY A 263 7.77 -32.25 4.69
C GLY A 263 8.01 -30.90 4.01
N LEU A 264 9.00 -30.84 3.15
CA LEU A 264 9.36 -29.62 2.43
C LEU A 264 8.57 -29.50 1.12
N ARG A 265 7.93 -28.36 0.92
CA ARG A 265 7.19 -28.02 -0.30
C ARG A 265 7.87 -26.89 -1.04
N ARG A 266 8.15 -27.07 -2.32
CA ARG A 266 8.82 -26.05 -3.14
C ARG A 266 7.98 -24.78 -3.24
N VAL A 267 8.66 -23.62 -3.18
CA VAL A 267 8.14 -22.29 -3.48
C VAL A 267 8.79 -21.83 -4.77
N ASP A 268 7.97 -21.51 -5.77
CA ASP A 268 8.41 -21.10 -7.10
C ASP A 268 8.30 -19.57 -7.29
N VAL A 269 7.28 -18.96 -6.68
CA VAL A 269 7.06 -17.51 -6.71
C VAL A 269 6.81 -16.99 -5.29
N LEU A 270 7.57 -16.00 -4.90
CA LEU A 270 7.48 -15.33 -3.61
C LEU A 270 6.99 -13.90 -3.79
N LEU A 271 5.72 -13.65 -3.45
CA LEU A 271 5.19 -12.30 -3.35
C LEU A 271 5.68 -11.68 -2.04
N ARG A 272 6.63 -10.76 -2.11
CA ARG A 272 7.17 -10.11 -0.91
C ARG A 272 6.31 -8.94 -0.46
N ARG A 273 6.09 -8.88 0.86
CA ARG A 273 5.41 -7.75 1.53
C ARG A 273 6.30 -7.14 2.62
N GLN A 274 7.61 -7.32 2.49
CA GLN A 274 8.64 -6.74 3.35
C GLN A 274 9.70 -6.00 2.54
N ASP A 275 10.54 -5.22 3.23
CA ASP A 275 11.64 -4.48 2.63
C ASP A 275 12.63 -5.44 1.94
N GLY A 276 13.09 -5.05 0.75
CA GLY A 276 14.04 -5.84 -0.04
C GLY A 276 15.36 -6.11 0.69
N ARG A 277 15.81 -5.18 1.53
CA ARG A 277 17.04 -5.31 2.32
C ARG A 277 17.01 -6.41 3.37
N GLY A 278 15.81 -6.77 3.85
CA GLY A 278 15.62 -7.81 4.85
C GLY A 278 15.42 -9.23 4.30
N LEU A 279 15.52 -9.45 2.98
CA LEU A 279 15.18 -10.72 2.35
C LEU A 279 16.20 -11.81 2.56
N ASP A 280 17.49 -11.50 2.47
CA ASP A 280 18.57 -12.46 2.66
C ASP A 280 19.62 -11.90 3.64
N PRO A 281 19.62 -12.37 4.90
CA PRO A 281 20.52 -11.85 5.92
C PRO A 281 22.02 -12.15 5.67
N LEU A 282 22.36 -13.03 4.74
CA LEU A 282 23.76 -13.32 4.39
C LEU A 282 24.34 -12.33 3.38
N GLU A 283 23.49 -11.75 2.53
CA GLU A 283 23.97 -10.93 1.41
C GLU A 283 23.49 -9.47 1.50
N LEU A 284 22.41 -9.22 2.23
CA LEU A 284 21.76 -7.91 2.30
C LEU A 284 21.84 -7.38 3.73
N ASP A 285 22.21 -6.11 3.84
CA ASP A 285 22.21 -5.41 5.13
C ASP A 285 20.83 -4.81 5.40
N ALA A 286 20.12 -5.46 6.29
CA ALA A 286 18.80 -5.01 6.73
C ALA A 286 18.84 -3.89 7.77
N GLY A 287 20.00 -3.56 8.32
CA GLY A 287 20.13 -2.76 9.53
C GLY A 287 19.56 -3.48 10.76
N ASP A 288 19.64 -2.83 11.92
CA ASP A 288 19.22 -3.42 13.19
C ASP A 288 17.72 -3.81 13.18
N GLY A 289 17.44 -5.11 13.33
CA GLY A 289 16.10 -5.66 13.59
C GLY A 289 15.21 -5.94 12.38
N LEU A 290 15.68 -5.76 11.15
CA LEU A 290 14.90 -6.03 9.93
C LEU A 290 15.15 -7.40 9.30
N ALA A 291 16.10 -8.19 9.78
CA ALA A 291 16.48 -9.49 9.23
C ALA A 291 15.41 -10.56 9.53
N GLN A 292 14.30 -10.54 8.78
CA GLN A 292 13.22 -11.52 8.86
C GLN A 292 13.14 -12.39 7.59
N GLY A 293 14.21 -12.40 6.80
CA GLY A 293 14.30 -13.10 5.53
C GLY A 293 14.79 -14.54 5.68
N VAL A 294 15.26 -15.09 4.58
CA VAL A 294 15.73 -16.47 4.44
C VAL A 294 17.14 -16.47 3.89
N SER A 295 18.09 -17.01 4.65
CA SER A 295 19.47 -17.19 4.21
C SER A 295 19.54 -18.05 2.95
N GLY A 296 20.23 -17.58 1.91
CA GLY A 296 20.35 -18.24 0.61
C GLY A 296 19.15 -18.02 -0.33
N LEU A 297 18.29 -17.04 -0.04
CA LEU A 297 17.17 -16.69 -0.90
C LEU A 297 17.63 -16.15 -2.25
N LEU A 298 18.67 -15.30 -2.25
CA LEU A 298 19.21 -14.73 -3.49
C LEU A 298 19.93 -15.79 -4.34
N ASP A 299 20.51 -16.82 -3.74
CA ASP A 299 21.07 -17.95 -4.49
C ASP A 299 19.99 -18.71 -5.28
N ALA A 300 18.81 -18.89 -4.70
CA ALA A 300 17.69 -19.50 -5.41
C ALA A 300 17.20 -18.65 -6.58
N VAL A 301 17.23 -17.31 -6.45
CA VAL A 301 16.93 -16.40 -7.57
C VAL A 301 17.99 -16.49 -8.66
N ARG A 302 19.29 -16.50 -8.30
CA ARG A 302 20.40 -16.68 -9.27
C ARG A 302 20.33 -18.01 -9.98
N ALA A 303 19.93 -19.07 -9.29
CA ALA A 303 19.70 -20.39 -9.87
C ALA A 303 18.49 -20.43 -10.81
N GLY A 304 17.69 -19.36 -10.91
CA GLY A 304 16.46 -19.31 -11.70
C GLY A 304 15.36 -20.22 -11.16
N SER A 305 15.44 -20.64 -9.89
CA SER A 305 14.50 -21.57 -9.27
C SER A 305 13.40 -20.87 -8.47
N LEU A 306 13.56 -19.56 -8.20
CA LEU A 306 12.63 -18.72 -7.48
C LEU A 306 12.47 -17.37 -8.19
N VAL A 307 11.24 -16.88 -8.28
CA VAL A 307 10.95 -15.50 -8.69
C VAL A 307 10.40 -14.71 -7.50
N ILE A 308 10.92 -13.52 -7.28
CA ILE A 308 10.45 -12.59 -6.22
C ILE A 308 9.70 -11.42 -6.86
N ALA A 309 8.47 -11.18 -6.45
CA ALA A 309 7.61 -10.10 -6.94
C ALA A 309 7.28 -9.08 -5.79
N ASN A 310 7.51 -7.76 -5.93
CA ASN A 310 8.43 -7.13 -6.88
C ASN A 310 9.87 -7.53 -6.55
N ALA A 311 10.75 -7.35 -7.53
CA ALA A 311 12.17 -7.66 -7.35
C ALA A 311 12.79 -6.90 -6.18
N PRO A 312 13.77 -7.50 -5.47
CA PRO A 312 14.56 -6.79 -4.48
C PRO A 312 15.24 -5.55 -5.10
N GLY A 313 15.21 -4.43 -4.39
CA GLY A 313 15.78 -3.18 -4.88
C GLY A 313 14.88 -2.35 -5.81
N SER A 314 13.65 -2.81 -6.09
CA SER A 314 12.67 -2.02 -6.85
C SER A 314 12.29 -0.70 -6.17
N ASP A 315 12.40 -0.61 -4.84
CA ASP A 315 12.18 0.58 -4.03
C ASP A 315 13.13 1.74 -4.33
N MET A 316 14.24 1.48 -5.01
CA MET A 316 15.12 2.55 -5.50
C MET A 316 14.35 3.57 -6.37
N ALA A 317 13.37 3.13 -7.14
CA ALA A 317 12.55 4.01 -7.97
C ALA A 317 11.61 4.96 -7.16
N GLU A 318 11.43 4.71 -5.86
CA GLU A 318 10.66 5.58 -4.95
C GLU A 318 11.45 6.81 -4.48
N ALA A 319 12.76 6.88 -4.79
CA ALA A 319 13.63 7.97 -4.38
C ALA A 319 13.17 9.31 -4.98
N PRO A 320 12.90 10.34 -4.16
CA PRO A 320 12.39 11.63 -4.66
C PRO A 320 13.30 12.30 -5.69
N GLY A 321 14.61 12.13 -5.55
CA GLY A 321 15.59 12.67 -6.49
C GLY A 321 15.46 12.08 -7.90
N LEU A 322 15.07 10.83 -8.04
CA LEU A 322 14.89 10.17 -9.34
C LEU A 322 13.67 10.70 -10.11
N ALA A 323 12.63 11.17 -9.42
CA ALA A 323 11.45 11.75 -10.06
C ALA A 323 11.80 12.94 -10.97
N ALA A 324 12.86 13.68 -10.66
CA ALA A 324 13.36 14.79 -11.48
C ALA A 324 13.89 14.34 -12.86
N PHE A 325 14.37 13.09 -12.96
CA PHE A 325 14.99 12.55 -14.17
C PHE A 325 14.07 11.66 -14.99
N LEU A 326 12.91 11.29 -14.46
CA LEU A 326 12.00 10.37 -15.14
C LEU A 326 11.55 10.84 -16.53
N PRO A 327 11.33 12.15 -16.81
CA PRO A 327 11.08 12.62 -18.17
C PRO A 327 12.25 12.37 -19.12
N ALA A 328 13.50 12.55 -18.67
CA ALA A 328 14.69 12.28 -19.46
C ALA A 328 14.88 10.78 -19.70
N VAL A 329 14.59 9.96 -18.70
CA VAL A 329 14.57 8.48 -18.83
C VAL A 329 13.54 8.06 -19.88
N ALA A 330 12.30 8.57 -19.80
CA ALA A 330 11.26 8.27 -20.76
C ALA A 330 11.65 8.66 -22.20
N ALA A 331 12.26 9.81 -22.37
CA ALA A 331 12.76 10.27 -23.67
C ALA A 331 13.89 9.36 -24.19
N HIS A 332 14.86 9.00 -23.34
CA HIS A 332 15.97 8.10 -23.70
C HIS A 332 15.49 6.72 -24.11
N LEU A 333 14.49 6.19 -23.42
CA LEU A 333 13.90 4.88 -23.72
C LEU A 333 12.92 4.90 -24.91
N GLY A 334 12.71 6.05 -25.56
CA GLY A 334 11.79 6.18 -26.68
C GLY A 334 10.30 6.07 -26.30
N ALA A 335 9.97 6.20 -25.00
CA ALA A 335 8.60 6.09 -24.52
C ALA A 335 7.75 7.37 -24.77
N GLY A 336 8.36 8.41 -25.30
CA GLY A 336 7.75 9.72 -25.51
C GLY A 336 7.53 10.51 -24.20
N PRO A 337 6.86 11.66 -24.27
CA PRO A 337 6.53 12.46 -23.10
C PRO A 337 5.64 11.68 -22.12
N LEU A 338 5.88 11.85 -20.83
CA LEU A 338 5.02 11.25 -19.80
C LEU A 338 3.61 11.85 -19.90
N ARG A 339 2.60 11.00 -20.11
CA ARG A 339 1.18 11.39 -20.16
C ARG A 339 0.68 11.92 -18.83
N LEU A 340 1.29 11.45 -17.74
CA LEU A 340 1.00 11.89 -16.38
C LEU A 340 2.31 12.40 -15.76
N ALA A 341 2.40 13.70 -15.61
CA ALA A 341 3.59 14.37 -15.09
C ALA A 341 3.74 14.14 -13.57
N SER A 342 4.98 14.18 -13.07
CA SER A 342 5.23 14.28 -11.63
C SER A 342 4.91 15.70 -11.13
N VAL A 343 4.69 15.85 -9.82
CA VAL A 343 4.85 17.14 -9.16
C VAL A 343 6.25 17.66 -9.49
N PRO A 344 6.41 18.93 -9.94
CA PRO A 344 7.73 19.46 -10.26
C PRO A 344 8.71 19.25 -9.12
N THR A 345 9.78 18.55 -9.41
CA THR A 345 10.80 18.15 -8.42
C THR A 345 12.18 18.45 -8.96
N LEU A 346 13.04 19.00 -8.12
CA LEU A 346 14.44 19.30 -8.40
C LEU A 346 15.33 18.45 -7.51
N TRP A 347 16.35 17.83 -8.08
CA TRP A 347 17.44 17.29 -7.28
C TRP A 347 18.50 18.36 -7.07
N LEU A 348 18.83 18.69 -5.82
CA LEU A 348 19.71 19.84 -5.52
C LEU A 348 21.17 19.58 -5.91
N GLY A 349 21.53 18.36 -6.29
CA GLY A 349 22.81 18.04 -6.92
C GLY A 349 22.98 18.62 -8.34
N GLN A 350 21.92 19.13 -8.96
CA GLN A 350 21.99 19.86 -10.23
C GLN A 350 22.44 21.31 -10.00
N PRO A 351 23.27 21.89 -10.89
CA PRO A 351 23.93 23.19 -10.65
C PRO A 351 22.99 24.34 -10.30
N ASP A 352 21.81 24.40 -10.92
CA ASP A 352 20.89 25.52 -10.77
C ASP A 352 19.73 25.25 -9.80
N ALA A 353 19.57 24.02 -9.35
CA ALA A 353 18.44 23.60 -8.54
C ALA A 353 18.40 24.33 -7.19
N LEU A 354 19.52 24.40 -6.48
CA LEU A 354 19.58 25.10 -5.20
C LEU A 354 19.27 26.59 -5.33
N ARG A 355 19.77 27.24 -6.42
CA ARG A 355 19.48 28.65 -6.68
C ARG A 355 18.00 28.88 -6.97
N ALA A 356 17.37 27.97 -7.70
CA ALA A 356 15.94 28.04 -7.97
C ALA A 356 15.11 27.93 -6.68
N VAL A 357 15.46 27.02 -5.78
CA VAL A 357 14.80 26.87 -4.47
C VAL A 357 15.06 28.09 -3.58
N ALA A 358 16.29 28.61 -3.52
CA ALA A 358 16.65 29.76 -2.70
C ALA A 358 16.00 31.08 -3.16
N ARG A 359 15.62 31.19 -4.46
CA ARG A 359 14.96 32.38 -5.01
C ARG A 359 13.56 32.58 -4.42
N ASP A 360 12.79 31.51 -4.26
CA ASP A 360 11.46 31.56 -3.69
C ASP A 360 11.23 30.30 -2.83
N PRO A 361 11.81 30.25 -1.63
CA PRO A 361 11.75 29.07 -0.76
C PRO A 361 10.32 28.68 -0.37
N ALA A 362 9.40 29.64 -0.28
CA ALA A 362 8.02 29.38 0.16
C ALA A 362 7.25 28.41 -0.76
N GLN A 363 7.68 28.26 -2.01
CA GLN A 363 7.04 27.36 -2.95
C GLN A 363 7.51 25.90 -2.84
N TRP A 364 8.48 25.58 -1.98
CA TRP A 364 9.13 24.27 -1.98
C TRP A 364 8.98 23.48 -0.68
N LEU A 365 8.83 22.17 -0.87
CA LEU A 365 8.95 21.15 0.15
C LEU A 365 10.34 20.49 0.01
N LEU A 366 11.19 20.64 0.99
CA LEU A 366 12.52 19.99 1.01
C LEU A 366 12.44 18.61 1.64
N ARG A 367 13.15 17.62 1.05
CA ARG A 367 13.20 16.25 1.55
C ARG A 367 14.55 15.59 1.22
N PRO A 368 14.92 14.48 1.89
CA PRO A 368 16.03 13.64 1.46
C PRO A 368 15.81 13.17 0.01
N ALA A 369 16.88 13.17 -0.81
CA ALA A 369 16.79 12.78 -2.21
C ALA A 369 16.60 11.29 -2.43
N LEU A 370 17.09 10.46 -1.48
CA LEU A 370 17.14 9.00 -1.60
C LEU A 370 16.10 8.28 -0.74
N ASP A 371 15.42 8.97 0.18
CA ASP A 371 14.43 8.39 1.08
C ASP A 371 13.01 8.85 0.71
N GLY A 372 12.26 7.96 0.07
CA GLY A 372 10.86 8.19 -0.32
C GLY A 372 9.86 8.13 0.84
N VAL A 373 10.28 7.72 2.04
CA VAL A 373 9.43 7.59 3.23
C VAL A 373 9.52 8.81 4.15
N ALA A 374 10.69 9.46 4.20
CA ALA A 374 10.91 10.62 5.04
C ALA A 374 9.90 11.75 4.71
N PRO A 375 9.27 12.34 5.74
CA PRO A 375 8.31 13.43 5.52
C PRO A 375 9.03 14.67 4.97
N PRO A 376 8.42 15.36 4.00
CA PRO A 376 8.98 16.62 3.51
C PRO A 376 8.87 17.74 4.54
N VAL A 377 9.75 18.72 4.41
CA VAL A 377 9.76 19.92 5.24
C VAL A 377 9.29 21.11 4.39
N PRO A 378 8.11 21.70 4.68
CA PRO A 378 7.64 22.88 3.98
C PRO A 378 8.50 24.09 4.39
N LEU A 379 9.16 24.68 3.40
CA LEU A 379 10.04 25.84 3.66
C LEU A 379 9.25 27.10 4.02
N ALA A 380 7.98 27.19 3.61
CA ALA A 380 7.06 28.27 3.97
C ALA A 380 6.79 28.36 5.47
N ASP A 381 6.69 27.20 6.14
CA ASP A 381 6.27 27.12 7.56
C ASP A 381 7.43 27.40 8.54
N LEU A 382 8.65 27.48 8.03
CA LEU A 382 9.83 27.71 8.85
C LEU A 382 10.06 29.19 9.15
N ALA A 383 10.41 29.50 10.39
CA ALA A 383 10.95 30.82 10.73
C ALA A 383 12.19 31.14 9.86
N PRO A 384 12.42 32.43 9.52
CA PRO A 384 13.49 32.83 8.60
C PRO A 384 14.86 32.25 8.95
N ALA A 385 15.27 32.27 10.21
CA ALA A 385 16.55 31.73 10.65
C ALA A 385 16.64 30.20 10.51
N ALA A 386 15.56 29.47 10.80
CA ALA A 386 15.51 28.02 10.64
C ALA A 386 15.53 27.61 9.16
N ARG A 387 14.83 28.35 8.31
CA ARG A 387 14.83 28.16 6.87
C ARG A 387 16.21 28.39 6.27
N GLU A 388 16.88 29.50 6.66
CA GLU A 388 18.23 29.80 6.22
C GLU A 388 19.21 28.70 6.64
N ALA A 389 19.18 28.28 7.91
CA ALA A 389 20.03 27.21 8.39
C ALA A 389 19.79 25.86 7.66
N LEU A 390 18.54 25.57 7.27
CA LEU A 390 18.20 24.37 6.50
C LEU A 390 18.75 24.48 5.05
N LEU A 391 18.61 25.63 4.39
CA LEU A 391 19.15 25.87 3.07
C LEU A 391 20.69 25.83 3.05
N GLN A 392 21.36 26.34 4.09
CA GLN A 392 22.81 26.23 4.24
C GLN A 392 23.26 24.77 4.40
N ARG A 393 22.55 23.95 5.16
CA ARG A 393 22.81 22.50 5.24
C ARG A 393 22.63 21.83 3.88
N ALA A 394 21.54 22.15 3.19
CA ALA A 394 21.29 21.63 1.85
C ALA A 394 22.37 22.08 0.84
N ALA A 395 22.90 23.29 0.99
CA ALA A 395 24.03 23.76 0.18
C ALA A 395 25.35 23.03 0.48
N ALA A 396 25.56 22.61 1.73
CA ALA A 396 26.74 21.82 2.12
C ALA A 396 26.69 20.38 1.58
N SER A 397 25.48 19.78 1.47
CA SER A 397 25.26 18.41 0.97
C SER A 397 24.16 18.38 -0.11
N PRO A 398 24.31 19.05 -1.25
CA PRO A 398 23.19 19.25 -2.19
C PRO A 398 22.71 17.96 -2.83
N ARG A 399 23.57 16.94 -2.95
CA ARG A 399 23.20 15.63 -3.52
C ARG A 399 22.26 14.82 -2.64
N GLU A 400 22.23 15.10 -1.33
CA GLU A 400 21.37 14.42 -0.36
C GLU A 400 19.92 14.96 -0.33
N HIS A 401 19.66 16.05 -1.04
CA HIS A 401 18.39 16.76 -0.98
C HIS A 401 17.69 16.86 -2.34
N ALA A 402 16.35 16.77 -2.27
CA ALA A 402 15.46 17.09 -3.36
C ALA A 402 14.40 18.10 -2.89
N ALA A 403 13.90 18.92 -3.78
CA ALA A 403 12.84 19.88 -3.51
C ALA A 403 11.68 19.62 -4.46
N SER A 404 10.48 19.43 -3.92
CA SER A 404 9.25 19.30 -4.71
C SER A 404 8.40 20.55 -4.54
N LEU A 405 7.71 20.97 -5.59
CA LEU A 405 6.80 22.11 -5.53
C LEU A 405 5.67 21.83 -4.53
N ALA A 406 5.39 22.77 -3.63
CA ALA A 406 4.27 22.70 -2.72
C ALA A 406 2.97 23.00 -3.45
N LEU A 407 2.25 21.96 -3.85
CA LEU A 407 0.95 22.10 -4.53
C LEU A 407 -0.17 21.77 -3.54
N ALA A 408 -1.17 22.65 -3.47
CA ALA A 408 -2.39 22.37 -2.74
C ALA A 408 -3.19 21.28 -3.47
N PRO A 409 -3.45 20.10 -2.84
CA PRO A 409 -4.31 19.10 -3.44
C PRO A 409 -5.75 19.60 -3.55
N SER A 410 -6.51 19.06 -4.50
CA SER A 410 -7.96 19.29 -4.57
C SER A 410 -8.67 18.80 -3.31
N VAL A 411 -9.81 19.39 -3.00
CA VAL A 411 -10.64 19.04 -1.85
C VAL A 411 -11.89 18.26 -2.29
N ALA A 412 -12.32 17.33 -1.45
CA ALA A 412 -13.59 16.62 -1.63
C ALA A 412 -14.39 16.65 -0.32
N PRO A 413 -15.73 16.51 -0.37
CA PRO A 413 -16.56 16.51 0.81
C PRO A 413 -16.32 15.27 1.66
N CYS A 414 -16.18 15.46 2.95
CA CYS A 414 -16.13 14.43 3.97
C CYS A 414 -17.18 14.71 5.02
N ILE A 415 -17.62 13.67 5.76
CA ILE A 415 -18.51 13.86 6.89
C ILE A 415 -17.67 14.25 8.11
N GLY A 416 -17.92 15.45 8.60
CA GLY A 416 -17.40 15.99 9.85
C GLY A 416 -18.47 16.05 10.94
N PRO A 417 -18.12 16.52 12.15
CA PRO A 417 -19.06 16.65 13.26
C PRO A 417 -20.28 17.54 12.96
N ASP A 418 -20.08 18.60 12.18
CA ASP A 418 -21.09 19.60 11.87
C ASP A 418 -21.67 19.45 10.44
N GLY A 419 -21.48 18.29 9.79
CA GLY A 419 -21.93 18.02 8.43
C GLY A 419 -20.78 17.87 7.44
N PHE A 420 -21.00 18.30 6.18
CA PHE A 420 -19.95 18.18 5.17
C PHE A 420 -18.83 19.19 5.38
N GLU A 421 -17.59 18.70 5.36
CA GLU A 421 -16.39 19.52 5.38
C GLU A 421 -15.48 19.20 4.19
N PRO A 422 -14.85 20.21 3.54
CA PRO A 422 -13.90 19.97 2.47
C PRO A 422 -12.57 19.51 3.05
N ARG A 423 -12.06 18.37 2.58
CA ARG A 423 -10.72 17.88 2.94
C ARG A 423 -9.85 17.65 1.72
N PRO A 424 -8.56 18.03 1.78
CA PRO A 424 -7.59 17.74 0.74
C PRO A 424 -7.47 16.23 0.47
N ILE A 425 -7.38 15.86 -0.81
CA ILE A 425 -7.40 14.46 -1.24
C ILE A 425 -6.07 14.07 -1.89
N VAL A 426 -5.55 12.92 -1.47
CA VAL A 426 -4.50 12.19 -2.19
C VAL A 426 -5.08 10.85 -2.64
N LEU A 427 -4.99 10.59 -3.94
CA LEU A 427 -5.51 9.37 -4.57
C LEU A 427 -4.36 8.39 -4.81
N ARG A 428 -4.51 7.14 -4.35
CA ARG A 428 -3.62 6.04 -4.71
C ARG A 428 -4.31 5.10 -5.68
N LEU A 429 -3.71 4.91 -6.85
CA LEU A 429 -4.10 3.91 -7.83
C LEU A 429 -3.08 2.79 -7.87
N PHE A 430 -3.56 1.60 -8.22
CA PHE A 430 -2.78 0.36 -8.24
C PHE A 430 -2.87 -0.28 -9.61
N LEU A 431 -1.73 -0.75 -10.13
CA LEU A 431 -1.64 -1.45 -11.40
C LEU A 431 -0.88 -2.77 -11.19
N VAL A 432 -1.37 -3.82 -11.85
CA VAL A 432 -0.64 -5.09 -11.96
C VAL A 432 -0.22 -5.33 -13.40
N ARG A 433 0.90 -6.00 -13.55
CA ARG A 433 1.39 -6.41 -14.86
C ARG A 433 0.44 -7.42 -15.48
N ARG A 434 0.25 -7.32 -16.80
CA ARG A 434 -0.47 -8.29 -17.63
C ARG A 434 0.27 -8.44 -18.97
N GLY A 435 1.04 -9.51 -19.11
CA GLY A 435 1.96 -9.64 -20.25
C GLY A 435 2.95 -8.48 -20.28
N ASP A 436 2.98 -7.75 -21.41
CA ASP A 436 3.83 -6.56 -21.58
C ASP A 436 3.15 -5.24 -21.16
N GLY A 437 1.88 -5.31 -20.75
CA GLY A 437 1.09 -4.15 -20.34
C GLY A 437 0.75 -4.14 -18.85
N TRP A 438 -0.16 -3.21 -18.50
CA TRP A 438 -0.60 -2.99 -17.14
C TRP A 438 -2.12 -2.86 -17.08
N VAL A 439 -2.71 -3.29 -15.98
CA VAL A 439 -4.16 -3.17 -15.71
C VAL A 439 -4.35 -2.53 -14.35
N ALA A 440 -5.18 -1.49 -14.28
CA ALA A 440 -5.49 -0.82 -13.03
C ALA A 440 -6.59 -1.53 -12.24
N LEU A 441 -6.48 -1.47 -10.91
CA LEU A 441 -7.60 -1.75 -10.01
C LEU A 441 -8.72 -0.77 -10.33
N GLN A 442 -9.91 -1.27 -10.68
CA GLN A 442 -11.06 -0.46 -11.07
C GLN A 442 -11.69 0.23 -9.84
N GLY A 443 -10.94 1.15 -9.28
CA GLY A 443 -11.11 1.87 -8.04
C GLY A 443 -9.76 2.37 -7.53
N GLY A 444 -9.62 2.55 -6.23
CA GLY A 444 -8.39 3.02 -5.61
C GLY A 444 -8.59 3.29 -4.13
N LEU A 445 -7.57 3.86 -3.50
CA LEU A 445 -7.62 4.33 -2.12
C LEU A 445 -7.40 5.85 -2.10
N ALA A 446 -8.44 6.62 -1.85
CA ALA A 446 -8.28 8.03 -1.56
C ALA A 446 -8.09 8.25 -0.06
N ARG A 447 -7.26 9.24 0.29
CA ARG A 447 -7.01 9.67 1.66
C ARG A 447 -7.40 11.13 1.79
N ALA A 448 -8.33 11.41 2.71
CA ALA A 448 -8.72 12.76 3.08
C ALA A 448 -7.81 13.23 4.21
N LEU A 449 -7.04 14.27 3.96
CA LEU A 449 -6.01 14.78 4.85
C LEU A 449 -6.55 15.91 5.71
N ALA A 450 -5.92 16.14 6.87
CA ALA A 450 -6.03 17.42 7.53
C ALA A 450 -5.35 18.51 6.67
N PRO A 451 -5.87 19.74 6.62
CA PRO A 451 -5.27 20.81 5.80
C PRO A 451 -3.78 21.04 6.11
N ALA A 452 -3.38 20.98 7.37
CA ALA A 452 -1.99 21.14 7.79
C ALA A 452 -1.07 20.03 7.24
N ASP A 453 -1.54 18.77 7.20
CA ASP A 453 -0.78 17.65 6.64
C ASP A 453 -0.64 17.77 5.13
N ALA A 454 -1.71 18.20 4.45
CA ALA A 454 -1.72 18.39 3.01
C ALA A 454 -0.71 19.46 2.57
N LEU A 455 -0.70 20.61 3.24
CA LEU A 455 0.25 21.70 2.97
C LEU A 455 1.69 21.28 3.27
N ALA A 456 1.89 20.47 4.32
CA ALA A 456 3.18 19.92 4.65
C ALA A 456 3.60 18.73 3.75
N GLY A 457 2.78 18.34 2.78
CA GLY A 457 3.02 17.18 1.91
C GLY A 457 3.10 15.84 2.66
N ARG A 458 2.51 15.77 3.86
CA ARG A 458 2.50 14.58 4.71
C ARG A 458 1.36 13.65 4.33
N LEU A 459 1.61 12.36 4.36
CA LEU A 459 0.60 11.31 4.13
C LEU A 459 0.47 10.43 5.38
N PRO A 460 -0.25 10.89 6.43
CA PRO A 460 -0.43 10.11 7.64
C PRO A 460 -1.08 8.76 7.35
N ARG A 461 -0.61 7.69 7.99
CA ARG A 461 -1.20 6.36 7.83
C ARG A 461 -2.66 6.29 8.29
N GLN A 462 -3.05 7.14 9.24
CA GLN A 462 -4.40 7.26 9.80
C GLN A 462 -5.30 8.26 9.09
N ALA A 463 -4.90 8.83 7.96
CA ALA A 463 -5.78 9.70 7.21
C ALA A 463 -7.11 8.98 6.93
N LEU A 464 -8.22 9.70 7.06
CA LEU A 464 -9.55 9.19 6.76
C LEU A 464 -9.56 8.64 5.31
N ALA A 465 -9.88 7.37 5.15
CA ALA A 465 -9.95 6.76 3.82
C ALA A 465 -11.25 7.13 3.11
N LYS A 466 -11.25 7.09 1.79
CA LYS A 466 -12.46 7.15 0.95
C LYS A 466 -12.37 6.05 -0.11
N ASP A 467 -13.50 5.39 -0.36
CA ASP A 467 -13.60 4.50 -1.52
C ASP A 467 -13.61 5.32 -2.82
N VAL A 468 -12.98 4.82 -3.85
CA VAL A 468 -12.88 5.47 -5.16
C VAL A 468 -13.80 4.77 -6.14
N TRP A 469 -14.80 5.49 -6.64
CA TRP A 469 -15.84 4.94 -7.49
C TRP A 469 -15.61 5.30 -8.96
N VAL A 470 -15.50 4.28 -9.80
CA VAL A 470 -15.41 4.41 -11.25
C VAL A 470 -16.71 3.87 -11.85
N ALA A 471 -17.49 4.73 -12.47
CA ALA A 471 -18.74 4.33 -13.12
C ALA A 471 -18.46 3.64 -14.47
N THR A 472 -19.36 2.74 -14.87
CA THR A 472 -19.39 2.26 -16.27
C THR A 472 -20.13 3.27 -17.14
N GLU A 473 -19.65 3.49 -18.37
CA GLU A 473 -20.32 4.38 -19.34
C GLU A 473 -21.56 3.72 -19.96
N ASP A 474 -21.62 2.39 -19.95
CA ASP A 474 -22.71 1.62 -20.55
C ASP A 474 -23.88 1.42 -19.55
N SER A 475 -24.96 2.17 -19.79
CA SER A 475 -26.29 1.85 -19.25
C SER A 475 -26.93 0.60 -19.92
N GLY A 476 -26.26 -0.05 -20.85
CA GLY A 476 -26.81 -1.07 -21.73
C GLY A 476 -26.63 -2.53 -21.31
N GLU A 477 -25.69 -2.85 -20.47
CA GLU A 477 -25.55 -4.19 -19.89
C GLU A 477 -25.66 -4.13 -18.37
N ILE A 478 -26.89 -3.97 -17.87
CA ILE A 478 -27.25 -4.66 -16.64
C ILE A 478 -27.13 -6.16 -16.99
N GLN A 479 -25.92 -6.69 -16.93
CA GLN A 479 -25.81 -8.08 -16.52
C GLN A 479 -26.32 -8.07 -15.07
N GLY A 480 -27.63 -8.25 -14.95
CA GLY A 480 -28.31 -8.71 -13.75
C GLY A 480 -27.48 -9.80 -13.13
N PRO A 481 -27.66 -10.32 -11.91
CA PRO A 481 -26.77 -11.32 -11.37
C PRO A 481 -26.64 -12.39 -12.46
N ALA A 482 -25.76 -12.06 -13.42
CA ALA A 482 -25.42 -12.93 -14.50
C ALA A 482 -24.97 -14.13 -13.73
N ALA A 483 -25.82 -15.14 -13.82
CA ALA A 483 -25.53 -16.41 -13.21
C ALA A 483 -24.05 -16.54 -13.38
N PHE A 484 -23.31 -16.40 -12.28
CA PHE A 484 -21.88 -16.53 -12.26
C PHE A 484 -21.65 -17.87 -12.98
N ARG A 485 -21.44 -17.84 -14.31
CA ARG A 485 -20.56 -18.79 -14.90
C ARG A 485 -19.20 -18.38 -14.35
N VAL A 486 -19.05 -18.69 -13.06
CA VAL A 486 -17.75 -19.04 -12.53
C VAL A 486 -17.26 -19.99 -13.61
N PRO A 487 -16.22 -19.63 -14.41
CA PRO A 487 -15.53 -20.65 -15.16
C PRO A 487 -15.27 -21.66 -14.08
N ALA A 488 -15.69 -22.94 -14.27
CA ALA A 488 -15.60 -23.94 -13.23
C ALA A 488 -14.16 -23.84 -12.72
N LEU A 489 -13.99 -23.04 -11.68
CA LEU A 489 -12.72 -22.94 -10.99
C LEU A 489 -12.51 -24.40 -10.65
N PRO A 490 -11.47 -25.05 -11.18
CA PRO A 490 -11.17 -26.37 -10.72
C PRO A 490 -11.16 -26.19 -9.21
N ILE A 491 -12.08 -26.87 -8.50
CA ILE A 491 -12.10 -26.88 -7.05
C ILE A 491 -10.78 -27.53 -6.69
N ARG A 492 -9.73 -26.73 -6.78
CA ARG A 492 -8.43 -27.09 -6.25
C ARG A 492 -8.64 -26.93 -4.76
N ARG A 493 -8.98 -28.03 -4.10
CA ARG A 493 -8.77 -28.11 -2.68
C ARG A 493 -7.33 -27.63 -2.50
N PRO A 494 -7.07 -26.49 -1.82
CA PRO A 494 -5.74 -26.20 -1.38
C PRO A 494 -5.36 -27.46 -0.65
N THR A 495 -4.37 -28.20 -1.14
CA THR A 495 -3.82 -29.34 -0.42
C THR A 495 -3.45 -28.74 0.92
N GLY A 496 -4.23 -29.07 1.95
CA GLY A 496 -4.21 -28.40 3.25
C GLY A 496 -2.94 -28.71 4.03
N GLU A 497 -1.80 -28.36 3.45
CA GLU A 497 -0.50 -28.47 4.08
C GLU A 497 -0.32 -27.26 4.98
N LEU A 498 -0.59 -27.51 6.26
CA LEU A 498 -0.41 -26.53 7.29
C LEU A 498 1.10 -26.28 7.50
N PRO A 499 1.59 -25.02 7.42
CA PRO A 499 2.95 -24.69 7.82
C PRO A 499 3.26 -25.21 9.23
N SER A 500 4.46 -25.77 9.45
CA SER A 500 4.82 -26.38 10.74
C SER A 500 4.67 -25.41 11.89
N ARG A 501 5.03 -24.13 11.70
CA ARG A 501 4.84 -23.06 12.70
C ARG A 501 3.37 -22.80 13.02
N ALA A 502 2.50 -22.80 12.02
CA ALA A 502 1.06 -22.63 12.24
C ALA A 502 0.48 -23.81 13.01
N ALA A 503 0.92 -25.04 12.70
CA ALA A 503 0.52 -26.25 13.45
C ALA A 503 0.98 -26.19 14.91
N ASP A 504 2.23 -25.77 15.16
CA ASP A 504 2.76 -25.60 16.52
C ASP A 504 1.98 -24.53 17.29
N ASN A 505 1.66 -23.40 16.66
CA ASN A 505 0.83 -22.35 17.25
C ASN A 505 -0.58 -22.88 17.61
N PHE A 506 -1.23 -23.68 16.76
CA PHE A 506 -2.54 -24.30 17.07
C PHE A 506 -2.45 -25.31 18.20
N PHE A 507 -1.37 -26.10 18.26
CA PHE A 507 -1.13 -27.02 19.36
C PHE A 507 -1.04 -26.26 20.70
N TRP A 508 -0.22 -25.21 20.76
CA TRP A 508 -0.07 -24.40 21.97
C TRP A 508 -1.34 -23.63 22.32
N PHE A 509 -2.04 -23.11 21.32
CA PHE A 509 -3.32 -22.44 21.51
C PHE A 509 -4.34 -23.38 22.16
N GLY A 510 -4.50 -24.59 21.63
CA GLY A 510 -5.39 -25.60 22.22
C GLY A 510 -4.99 -25.96 23.65
N ARG A 511 -3.69 -26.08 23.89
CA ARG A 511 -3.18 -26.39 25.22
C ARG A 511 -3.38 -25.27 26.24
N TYR A 512 -3.21 -24.00 25.82
CA TYR A 512 -3.51 -22.86 26.71
C TYR A 512 -5.00 -22.68 26.92
N LEU A 513 -5.82 -22.94 25.94
CA LEU A 513 -7.29 -22.90 26.06
C LEU A 513 -7.78 -23.94 27.09
N GLU A 514 -7.26 -25.17 27.03
CA GLU A 514 -7.58 -26.20 28.00
C GLU A 514 -7.15 -25.83 29.43
N ARG A 515 -5.96 -25.25 29.59
CA ARG A 515 -5.50 -24.74 30.89
C ARG A 515 -6.39 -23.62 31.42
N LEU A 516 -6.78 -22.68 30.56
CA LEU A 516 -7.69 -21.59 30.90
C LEU A 516 -9.05 -22.12 31.35
N GLU A 517 -9.60 -23.09 30.61
CA GLU A 517 -10.87 -23.72 30.96
C GLU A 517 -10.78 -24.44 32.32
N SER A 518 -9.71 -25.19 32.56
CA SER A 518 -9.46 -25.91 33.82
C SER A 518 -9.32 -24.92 35.00
N ALA A 519 -8.55 -23.85 34.83
CA ALA A 519 -8.39 -22.81 35.86
C ALA A 519 -9.73 -22.07 36.11
N ALA A 520 -10.49 -21.74 35.09
CA ALA A 520 -11.80 -21.08 35.23
C ALA A 520 -12.81 -22.00 35.97
N ARG A 521 -12.83 -23.29 35.68
CA ARG A 521 -13.68 -24.29 36.39
C ARG A 521 -13.28 -24.40 37.87
N LEU A 522 -11.97 -24.43 38.13
CA LEU A 522 -11.45 -24.48 39.50
C LEU A 522 -11.81 -23.21 40.28
N LEU A 523 -11.56 -22.03 39.68
CA LEU A 523 -11.90 -20.74 40.26
C LEU A 523 -13.39 -20.63 40.58
N ARG A 524 -14.27 -21.01 39.65
CA ARG A 524 -15.71 -21.04 39.87
C ARG A 524 -16.09 -21.98 41.05
N SER A 525 -15.42 -23.14 41.17
CA SER A 525 -15.66 -24.06 42.27
C SER A 525 -15.21 -23.50 43.62
N VAL A 526 -14.11 -22.76 43.66
CA VAL A 526 -13.62 -22.05 44.85
C VAL A 526 -14.59 -20.93 45.24
N ILE A 527 -14.98 -20.08 44.29
CA ILE A 527 -15.92 -18.96 44.54
C ILE A 527 -17.26 -19.49 45.06
N ALA A 528 -17.84 -20.46 44.38
CA ALA A 528 -19.14 -21.04 44.77
C ALA A 528 -19.13 -21.67 46.17
N ARG A 529 -17.95 -22.10 46.66
CA ARG A 529 -17.83 -22.59 48.05
C ARG A 529 -17.61 -21.46 49.06
N LEU A 530 -16.88 -20.43 48.69
CA LEU A 530 -16.68 -19.24 49.54
C LEU A 530 -17.96 -18.44 49.78
N GLU A 531 -18.91 -18.49 48.85
CA GLU A 531 -20.23 -17.83 48.95
C GLU A 531 -21.18 -18.53 49.97
N ARG A 532 -20.80 -19.70 50.49
CA ARG A 532 -21.61 -20.40 51.54
C ARG A 532 -21.47 -19.72 52.87
N ALA A 533 -22.56 -19.56 53.58
CA ALA A 533 -22.63 -18.82 54.84
C ALA A 533 -21.81 -19.43 55.99
N SER A 534 -21.47 -20.74 55.95
CA SER A 534 -20.60 -21.39 56.93
C SER A 534 -19.77 -22.51 56.27
N LEU A 535 -18.49 -22.50 56.54
CA LEU A 535 -17.53 -23.52 56.07
C LEU A 535 -16.97 -24.27 57.28
N SER A 536 -16.98 -25.60 57.20
CA SER A 536 -16.28 -26.41 58.22
C SER A 536 -14.75 -26.28 58.08
N PRO A 537 -13.97 -26.57 59.15
CA PRO A 537 -12.50 -26.53 59.07
C PRO A 537 -11.92 -27.42 57.97
N ARG A 538 -12.57 -28.57 57.67
CA ARG A 538 -12.17 -29.47 56.60
C ARG A 538 -12.43 -28.88 55.22
N GLU A 539 -13.54 -28.17 55.04
CA GLU A 539 -13.86 -27.47 53.79
C GLU A 539 -12.92 -26.32 53.55
N MET A 540 -12.56 -25.55 54.58
CA MET A 540 -11.58 -24.48 54.47
C MET A 540 -10.19 -25.02 54.06
N ALA A 541 -9.73 -26.12 54.68
CA ALA A 541 -8.46 -26.74 54.30
C ALA A 541 -8.48 -27.26 52.83
N SER A 542 -9.63 -27.76 52.37
CA SER A 542 -9.82 -28.19 50.96
C SER A 542 -9.81 -26.99 50.01
N LEU A 543 -10.44 -25.89 50.37
CA LEU A 543 -10.43 -24.64 49.59
C LEU A 543 -9.03 -24.04 49.45
N GLN A 544 -8.25 -24.06 50.55
CA GLN A 544 -6.85 -23.60 50.50
C GLN A 544 -6.01 -24.42 49.53
N LYS A 545 -6.20 -25.76 49.51
CA LYS A 545 -5.53 -26.66 48.56
C LYS A 545 -5.96 -26.37 47.12
N LEU A 546 -7.26 -26.16 46.87
CA LEU A 546 -7.78 -25.83 45.54
C LEU A 546 -7.27 -24.46 45.08
N ALA A 547 -7.23 -23.44 45.95
CA ALA A 547 -6.69 -22.13 45.65
C ALA A 547 -5.18 -22.16 45.35
N ALA A 548 -4.43 -23.06 46.00
CA ALA A 548 -3.01 -23.27 45.71
C ALA A 548 -2.73 -23.95 44.36
N CYS A 549 -3.75 -24.52 43.70
CA CYS A 549 -3.66 -25.09 42.35
C CYS A 549 -3.98 -24.09 41.25
N LEU A 550 -4.49 -22.90 41.59
CA LEU A 550 -4.73 -21.78 40.66
C LEU A 550 -3.46 -20.98 40.40
#